data_2f9799d44d9f7f61e75ec9ed38f6379d
#
_entry.id   2f9799d44d9f7f61e75ec9ed38f6379d
#
_cell.length_a   1.000
_cell.length_b   1.000
_cell.length_c   1.000
_cell.angle_alpha   90.00
_cell.angle_beta   90.00
_cell.angle_gamma   90.00
#
_symmetry.space_group_name_H-M   'P 1'
#
loop_
_entity.id
_entity.type
_entity.pdbx_description
1 polymer ?
#
loop_
_entity_poly.entity_id
_entity_poly.type
_entity_poly.pdbx_seq_one_letter_code
_entity_poly.pdbx_strand_id
1 'polypeptide(L)'
;ASIVSRELGIPCIVGTKSRGEAATTTIPDGIDVTIDATHGVVYEGIIEEPKAEQPAQQVVAAAEYFPPTGTKIYMNLGDPELAEKYATLPCDGIGLMREEFIWTTYIHEHPLYLIKIGQPEKVVDQLAEGIRQVCQAMAPRPVTMRFSDFKSSEYRDLKGGDEFEPNEPSALLGWRGASRYYDPKYIEAFKLECMAVRKVREEFGLKNLNVMIPFCRNVEECEKVTKIMADCGLSRGKDFKVW
;
A
#
# COMPACT_ATOMS: atom_id res chain seq x y z
N ALA A 1 -2.61 -5.50 -10.38
CA ALA A 1 -4.00 -5.54 -10.86
C ALA A 1 -4.90 -6.26 -9.84
N SER A 2 -4.76 -7.56 -9.56
CA SER A 2 -5.70 -8.35 -8.74
C SER A 2 -5.91 -7.82 -7.31
N ILE A 3 -4.89 -7.29 -6.66
CA ILE A 3 -5.00 -6.71 -5.30
C ILE A 3 -5.86 -5.46 -5.33
N VAL A 4 -5.57 -4.54 -6.25
CA VAL A 4 -6.33 -3.29 -6.41
C VAL A 4 -7.78 -3.57 -6.78
N SER A 5 -7.99 -4.47 -7.76
CA SER A 5 -9.35 -4.85 -8.18
C SER A 5 -10.17 -5.44 -7.03
N ARG A 6 -9.54 -6.27 -6.19
CA ARG A 6 -10.20 -6.84 -5.01
C ARG A 6 -10.59 -5.76 -4.00
N GLU A 7 -9.73 -4.79 -3.75
CA GLU A 7 -10.01 -3.66 -2.84
C GLU A 7 -11.12 -2.77 -3.38
N LEU A 8 -11.14 -2.55 -4.69
CA LEU A 8 -12.21 -1.81 -5.38
C LEU A 8 -13.50 -2.61 -5.60
N GLY A 9 -13.53 -3.91 -5.25
CA GLY A 9 -14.69 -4.77 -5.49
C GLY A 9 -14.96 -5.06 -6.98
N ILE A 10 -13.96 -4.91 -7.84
CA ILE A 10 -14.05 -5.12 -9.29
C ILE A 10 -13.62 -6.54 -9.62
N PRO A 11 -14.46 -7.34 -10.33
CA PRO A 11 -14.05 -8.66 -10.80
C PRO A 11 -12.79 -8.57 -11.66
N CYS A 12 -11.80 -9.42 -11.37
CA CYS A 12 -10.51 -9.38 -12.06
C CYS A 12 -9.94 -10.78 -12.27
N ILE A 13 -9.52 -11.06 -13.48
CA ILE A 13 -8.79 -12.27 -13.84
C ILE A 13 -7.43 -11.85 -14.40
N VAL A 14 -6.33 -12.39 -13.85
CA VAL A 14 -4.97 -12.12 -14.31
C VAL A 14 -4.35 -13.34 -14.94
N GLY A 15 -3.45 -13.15 -15.92
CA GLY A 15 -2.74 -14.23 -16.58
C GLY A 15 -3.62 -15.07 -17.53
N THR A 16 -4.77 -14.55 -17.94
CA THR A 16 -5.71 -15.22 -18.85
C THR A 16 -5.09 -15.40 -20.22
N LYS A 17 -5.11 -16.64 -20.70
CA LYS A 17 -4.58 -17.00 -22.02
C LYS A 17 -5.60 -17.81 -22.79
N SER A 18 -5.70 -17.56 -24.10
CA SER A 18 -6.42 -18.41 -25.04
C SER A 18 -5.40 -18.96 -26.04
N ARG A 19 -5.30 -20.31 -26.14
CA ARG A 19 -4.37 -21.01 -27.04
C ARG A 19 -2.90 -20.54 -26.96
N GLY A 20 -2.47 -20.10 -25.74
CA GLY A 20 -1.10 -19.63 -25.49
C GLY A 20 -0.89 -18.14 -25.65
N GLU A 21 -1.82 -17.41 -26.21
CA GLU A 21 -1.78 -15.95 -26.37
C GLU A 21 -2.56 -15.24 -25.25
N ALA A 22 -2.17 -14.02 -24.90
CA ALA A 22 -2.84 -13.25 -23.87
C ALA A 22 -4.29 -12.92 -24.31
N ALA A 23 -5.25 -13.05 -23.40
CA ALA A 23 -6.65 -12.75 -23.71
C ALA A 23 -6.86 -11.32 -24.23
N THR A 24 -6.10 -10.36 -23.74
CA THR A 24 -6.14 -8.97 -24.18
C THR A 24 -5.69 -8.75 -25.63
N THR A 25 -5.03 -9.72 -26.24
CA THR A 25 -4.66 -9.69 -27.68
C THR A 25 -5.59 -10.51 -28.54
N THR A 26 -6.36 -11.44 -27.96
CA THR A 26 -7.27 -12.34 -28.68
C THR A 26 -8.72 -11.90 -28.62
N ILE A 27 -9.09 -11.09 -27.63
CA ILE A 27 -10.45 -10.54 -27.50
C ILE A 27 -10.51 -9.24 -28.33
N PRO A 28 -11.35 -9.14 -29.37
CA PRO A 28 -11.49 -7.92 -30.15
C PRO A 28 -12.04 -6.76 -29.31
N ASP A 29 -11.64 -5.54 -29.65
CA ASP A 29 -12.21 -4.35 -29.04
C ASP A 29 -13.70 -4.20 -29.36
N GLY A 30 -14.47 -3.77 -28.37
CA GLY A 30 -15.88 -3.45 -28.51
C GLY A 30 -16.85 -4.63 -28.44
N ILE A 31 -16.39 -5.84 -28.12
CA ILE A 31 -17.29 -6.96 -27.82
C ILE A 31 -17.61 -7.04 -26.33
N ASP A 32 -18.83 -7.45 -26.03
CA ASP A 32 -19.25 -7.74 -24.66
C ASP A 32 -18.66 -9.08 -24.19
N VAL A 33 -18.18 -9.10 -22.95
CA VAL A 33 -17.66 -10.31 -22.30
C VAL A 33 -18.22 -10.43 -20.89
N THR A 34 -18.41 -11.65 -20.45
CA THR A 34 -18.74 -11.97 -19.05
C THR A 34 -17.52 -12.54 -18.34
N ILE A 35 -17.18 -11.98 -17.19
CA ILE A 35 -16.03 -12.39 -16.38
C ILE A 35 -16.51 -13.19 -15.17
N ASP A 36 -16.17 -14.47 -15.11
CA ASP A 36 -16.31 -15.29 -13.91
C ASP A 36 -14.96 -15.32 -13.17
N ALA A 37 -14.78 -14.39 -12.25
CA ALA A 37 -13.55 -14.28 -11.48
C ALA A 37 -13.36 -15.42 -10.46
N THR A 38 -14.44 -16.13 -10.09
CA THR A 38 -14.39 -17.27 -9.16
C THR A 38 -13.76 -18.49 -9.82
N HIS A 39 -14.11 -18.76 -11.05
CA HIS A 39 -13.58 -19.89 -11.82
C HIS A 39 -12.42 -19.49 -12.75
N GLY A 40 -12.13 -18.19 -12.85
CA GLY A 40 -11.03 -17.68 -13.68
C GLY A 40 -11.32 -17.80 -15.19
N VAL A 41 -12.57 -17.66 -15.60
CA VAL A 41 -13.02 -17.84 -16.98
C VAL A 41 -13.59 -16.54 -17.55
N VAL A 42 -13.32 -16.29 -18.82
CA VAL A 42 -13.94 -15.20 -19.61
C VAL A 42 -14.79 -15.83 -20.70
N TYR A 43 -16.05 -15.46 -20.75
CA TYR A 43 -17.01 -15.90 -21.77
C TYR A 43 -17.27 -14.77 -22.76
N GLU A 44 -17.47 -15.12 -24.01
CA GLU A 44 -17.94 -14.20 -25.05
C GLU A 44 -19.43 -13.90 -24.85
N GLY A 45 -19.80 -12.62 -24.91
CA GLY A 45 -21.16 -12.15 -24.72
C GLY A 45 -21.59 -11.94 -23.28
N ILE A 46 -22.81 -11.44 -23.11
CA ILE A 46 -23.44 -11.23 -21.80
C ILE A 46 -24.16 -12.52 -21.40
N ILE A 47 -23.67 -13.18 -20.37
CA ILE A 47 -24.33 -14.31 -19.74
C ILE A 47 -25.16 -13.76 -18.58
N GLU A 48 -26.48 -13.75 -18.73
CA GLU A 48 -27.36 -13.48 -17.61
C GLU A 48 -27.32 -14.69 -16.66
N GLU A 49 -26.63 -14.54 -15.54
CA GLU A 49 -26.86 -15.49 -14.46
C GLU A 49 -28.31 -15.32 -13.99
N PRO A 50 -29.05 -16.43 -13.81
CA PRO A 50 -30.28 -16.35 -13.05
C PRO A 50 -29.88 -15.66 -11.72
N LYS A 51 -30.58 -14.57 -11.36
CA LYS A 51 -30.36 -13.86 -10.11
C LYS A 51 -30.42 -14.88 -8.98
N ALA A 52 -29.33 -15.59 -8.75
CA ALA A 52 -29.10 -16.17 -7.46
C ALA A 52 -29.15 -14.96 -6.53
N GLU A 53 -30.11 -14.94 -5.63
CA GLU A 53 -30.08 -14.04 -4.49
C GLU A 53 -28.64 -14.13 -4.00
N GLN A 54 -27.86 -13.07 -4.27
CA GLN A 54 -26.53 -12.97 -3.70
C GLN A 54 -26.81 -13.24 -2.23
N PRO A 55 -26.22 -14.28 -1.64
CA PRO A 55 -26.29 -14.39 -0.20
C PRO A 55 -25.75 -13.04 0.21
N ALA A 56 -26.63 -12.16 0.70
CA ALA A 56 -26.24 -10.87 1.23
C ALA A 56 -24.96 -11.18 1.96
N GLN A 57 -23.83 -10.52 1.56
CA GLN A 57 -22.59 -10.72 2.31
C GLN A 57 -23.06 -10.55 3.71
N GLN A 58 -23.31 -11.67 4.37
CA GLN A 58 -23.63 -11.67 5.75
C GLN A 58 -22.44 -10.94 6.32
N VAL A 59 -22.65 -9.65 6.58
CA VAL A 59 -21.92 -8.99 7.63
C VAL A 59 -22.04 -9.99 8.73
N VAL A 60 -20.99 -10.80 8.91
CA VAL A 60 -20.96 -11.90 9.85
C VAL A 60 -21.41 -11.26 11.13
N ALA A 61 -22.65 -11.54 11.48
CA ALA A 61 -23.25 -10.95 12.66
C ALA A 61 -22.29 -11.29 13.78
N ALA A 62 -21.78 -10.27 14.42
CA ALA A 62 -20.86 -10.37 15.53
C ALA A 62 -21.21 -11.55 16.40
N ALA A 63 -20.23 -12.40 16.64
CA ALA A 63 -20.15 -13.49 17.59
C ALA A 63 -19.98 -14.89 16.99
N GLU A 64 -19.42 -15.05 15.80
CA GLU A 64 -18.67 -16.28 15.62
C GLU A 64 -17.51 -16.23 16.59
N TYR A 65 -17.53 -17.14 17.54
CA TYR A 65 -16.48 -17.32 18.53
C TYR A 65 -15.19 -17.70 17.79
N PHE A 66 -14.29 -16.73 17.64
CA PHE A 66 -12.94 -17.01 17.17
C PHE A 66 -12.11 -17.48 18.35
N PRO A 67 -11.70 -18.74 18.36
CA PRO A 67 -10.89 -19.25 19.45
C PRO A 67 -9.57 -18.47 19.54
N PRO A 68 -9.11 -18.11 20.76
CA PRO A 68 -7.83 -17.45 20.91
C PRO A 68 -6.71 -18.37 20.39
N THR A 69 -5.87 -17.82 19.54
CA THR A 69 -4.72 -18.54 18.98
C THR A 69 -3.42 -18.16 19.72
N GLY A 70 -2.49 -19.10 19.84
CA GLY A 70 -1.15 -18.83 20.41
C GLY A 70 -0.29 -17.91 19.50
N THR A 71 -0.66 -17.78 18.23
CA THR A 71 0.01 -16.95 17.24
C THR A 71 -0.93 -15.79 16.86
N LYS A 72 -0.38 -14.59 16.77
CA LYS A 72 -1.13 -13.41 16.36
C LYS A 72 -1.36 -13.40 14.85
N ILE A 73 -2.55 -12.95 14.45
CA ILE A 73 -2.97 -12.85 13.06
C ILE A 73 -3.08 -11.39 12.68
N TYR A 74 -2.26 -10.94 11.73
CA TYR A 74 -2.26 -9.58 11.23
C TYR A 74 -2.74 -9.54 9.78
N MET A 75 -3.49 -8.49 9.45
CA MET A 75 -3.96 -8.25 8.09
C MET A 75 -2.97 -7.41 7.27
N ASN A 76 -3.09 -7.52 5.96
CA ASN A 76 -2.54 -6.54 5.03
C ASN A 76 -3.65 -5.55 4.65
N LEU A 77 -3.31 -4.27 4.55
CA LEU A 77 -4.21 -3.21 4.14
C LEU A 77 -3.49 -2.26 3.17
N GLY A 78 -4.12 -1.94 2.05
CA GLY A 78 -3.63 -0.94 1.10
C GLY A 78 -4.41 0.36 1.21
N ASP A 79 -5.73 0.29 1.02
CA ASP A 79 -6.60 1.46 0.97
C ASP A 79 -7.03 1.92 2.38
N PRO A 80 -6.69 3.15 2.79
CA PRO A 80 -7.10 3.71 4.07
C PRO A 80 -8.63 3.80 4.26
N GLU A 81 -9.40 4.00 3.20
CA GLU A 81 -10.86 4.10 3.25
C GLU A 81 -11.54 2.81 3.72
N LEU A 82 -10.87 1.68 3.54
CA LEU A 82 -11.36 0.38 3.97
C LEU A 82 -11.03 0.04 5.44
N ALA A 83 -10.27 0.91 6.12
CA ALA A 83 -9.78 0.63 7.46
C ALA A 83 -10.90 0.38 8.48
N GLU A 84 -11.93 1.20 8.49
CA GLU A 84 -13.07 1.04 9.42
C GLU A 84 -13.82 -0.28 9.19
N LYS A 85 -14.04 -0.63 7.93
CA LYS A 85 -14.67 -1.90 7.56
C LYS A 85 -13.86 -3.09 8.04
N TYR A 86 -12.55 -3.07 7.81
CA TYR A 86 -11.69 -4.19 8.19
C TYR A 86 -11.32 -4.20 9.68
N ALA A 87 -11.44 -3.09 10.37
CA ALA A 87 -11.28 -3.04 11.81
C ALA A 87 -12.31 -3.89 12.58
N THR A 88 -13.44 -4.23 11.95
CA THR A 88 -14.44 -5.12 12.54
C THR A 88 -14.04 -6.60 12.50
N LEU A 89 -13.05 -6.95 11.68
CA LEU A 89 -12.59 -8.34 11.55
C LEU A 89 -11.76 -8.79 12.76
N PRO A 90 -11.78 -10.08 13.10
CA PRO A 90 -11.02 -10.64 14.21
C PRO A 90 -9.55 -10.78 13.83
N CYS A 91 -8.80 -9.71 13.98
CA CYS A 91 -7.34 -9.67 13.74
C CYS A 91 -6.62 -8.97 14.88
N ASP A 92 -5.35 -9.25 15.05
CA ASP A 92 -4.50 -8.64 16.08
C ASP A 92 -3.91 -7.29 15.66
N GLY A 93 -4.11 -6.87 14.41
CA GLY A 93 -3.61 -5.61 13.88
C GLY A 93 -3.35 -5.65 12.38
N ILE A 94 -2.66 -4.62 11.89
CA ILE A 94 -2.19 -4.54 10.51
C ILE A 94 -0.68 -4.85 10.50
N GLY A 95 -0.32 -5.95 9.81
CA GLY A 95 1.07 -6.38 9.65
C GLY A 95 1.79 -5.70 8.49
N LEU A 96 1.02 -5.29 7.49
CA LEU A 96 1.54 -4.55 6.34
C LEU A 96 0.49 -3.58 5.82
N MET A 97 0.67 -2.29 6.14
CA MET A 97 0.00 -1.19 5.46
C MET A 97 0.90 -0.71 4.32
N ARG A 98 0.35 -0.61 3.13
CA ARG A 98 1.07 -0.14 1.94
C ARG A 98 0.79 1.34 1.72
N GLU A 99 1.75 2.19 2.00
CA GLU A 99 1.56 3.63 1.80
C GLU A 99 1.48 4.04 0.33
N GLU A 100 1.93 3.18 -0.61
CA GLU A 100 1.86 3.43 -2.04
C GLU A 100 0.44 3.75 -2.53
N PHE A 101 -0.58 3.21 -1.86
CA PHE A 101 -1.97 3.55 -2.15
C PHE A 101 -2.29 5.02 -1.87
N ILE A 102 -1.71 5.59 -0.82
CA ILE A 102 -1.88 7.02 -0.51
C ILE A 102 -1.24 7.86 -1.62
N TRP A 103 -0.05 7.46 -2.08
CA TRP A 103 0.63 8.14 -3.20
C TRP A 103 -0.20 8.13 -4.47
N THR A 104 -0.77 6.99 -4.84
CA THR A 104 -1.49 6.83 -6.11
C THR A 104 -2.94 7.31 -6.05
N THR A 105 -3.55 7.40 -4.88
CA THR A 105 -4.96 7.79 -4.73
C THR A 105 -5.12 9.27 -4.37
N TYR A 106 -4.20 9.84 -3.57
CA TYR A 106 -4.37 11.19 -3.03
C TYR A 106 -3.28 12.15 -3.49
N ILE A 107 -2.00 11.74 -3.50
CA ILE A 107 -0.87 12.64 -3.78
C ILE A 107 -0.68 12.85 -5.28
N HIS A 108 -0.62 11.79 -6.06
CA HIS A 108 -0.44 11.72 -7.53
C HIS A 108 0.85 12.38 -8.07
N GLU A 109 1.68 12.97 -7.23
CA GLU A 109 2.85 13.75 -7.62
C GLU A 109 4.11 13.17 -6.97
N HIS A 110 5.24 13.25 -7.70
CA HIS A 110 6.52 12.77 -7.19
C HIS A 110 7.02 13.65 -6.03
N PRO A 111 7.56 13.09 -4.92
CA PRO A 111 7.95 13.87 -3.75
C PRO A 111 9.01 14.92 -4.06
N LEU A 112 10.02 14.59 -4.88
CA LEU A 112 11.05 15.56 -5.27
C LEU A 112 10.49 16.68 -6.17
N TYR A 113 9.46 16.39 -6.97
CA TYR A 113 8.76 17.42 -7.73
C TYR A 113 8.04 18.39 -6.79
N LEU A 114 7.35 17.88 -5.76
CA LEU A 114 6.69 18.72 -4.77
C LEU A 114 7.70 19.58 -3.97
N ILE A 115 8.86 19.03 -3.62
CA ILE A 115 9.96 19.81 -3.01
C ILE A 115 10.40 20.92 -3.96
N LYS A 116 10.62 20.61 -5.24
CA LYS A 116 11.08 21.58 -6.26
C LYS A 116 10.12 22.76 -6.44
N ILE A 117 8.81 22.50 -6.39
CA ILE A 117 7.79 23.56 -6.52
C ILE A 117 7.42 24.22 -5.20
N GLY A 118 8.11 23.91 -4.10
CA GLY A 118 7.91 24.51 -2.79
C GLY A 118 6.63 24.06 -2.06
N GLN A 119 6.17 22.82 -2.29
CA GLN A 119 4.98 22.24 -1.65
C GLN A 119 5.27 20.91 -0.94
N PRO A 120 6.37 20.78 -0.18
CA PRO A 120 6.71 19.52 0.50
C PRO A 120 5.69 19.13 1.58
N GLU A 121 5.02 20.10 2.20
CA GLU A 121 3.98 19.88 3.21
C GLU A 121 2.80 19.07 2.68
N LYS A 122 2.50 19.16 1.39
CA LYS A 122 1.45 18.33 0.77
C LYS A 122 1.72 16.84 0.95
N VAL A 123 2.98 16.41 0.83
CA VAL A 123 3.37 15.02 1.06
C VAL A 123 3.11 14.65 2.52
N VAL A 124 3.64 15.46 3.44
CA VAL A 124 3.53 15.19 4.89
C VAL A 124 2.07 15.09 5.33
N ASP A 125 1.25 16.04 4.89
CA ASP A 125 -0.14 16.14 5.32
C ASP A 125 -1.00 15.00 4.76
N GLN A 126 -0.86 14.69 3.47
CA GLN A 126 -1.66 13.64 2.84
C GLN A 126 -1.24 12.24 3.29
N LEU A 127 0.06 11.98 3.45
CA LEU A 127 0.52 10.74 4.05
C LEU A 127 0.06 10.61 5.50
N ALA A 128 0.23 11.65 6.31
CA ALA A 128 -0.18 11.63 7.71
C ALA A 128 -1.69 11.39 7.84
N GLU A 129 -2.51 11.99 6.98
CA GLU A 129 -3.96 11.79 7.02
C GLU A 129 -4.37 10.36 6.67
N GLY A 130 -3.84 9.77 5.58
CA GLY A 130 -4.13 8.38 5.23
C GLY A 130 -3.65 7.39 6.30
N ILE A 131 -2.46 7.61 6.88
CA ILE A 131 -1.96 6.78 7.97
C ILE A 131 -2.82 6.95 9.24
N ARG A 132 -3.26 8.19 9.54
CA ARG A 132 -4.13 8.49 10.68
C ARG A 132 -5.43 7.69 10.62
N GLN A 133 -6.08 7.64 9.46
CA GLN A 133 -7.34 6.90 9.27
C GLN A 133 -7.17 5.43 9.64
N VAL A 134 -6.12 4.78 9.17
CA VAL A 134 -5.84 3.38 9.48
C VAL A 134 -5.51 3.17 10.95
N CYS A 135 -4.63 4.00 11.50
CA CYS A 135 -4.21 3.87 12.90
C CYS A 135 -5.37 4.14 13.87
N GLN A 136 -6.23 5.09 13.57
CA GLN A 136 -7.41 5.42 14.38
C GLN A 136 -8.44 4.29 14.37
N ALA A 137 -8.76 3.75 13.19
CA ALA A 137 -9.69 2.63 13.06
C ALA A 137 -9.20 1.37 13.78
N MET A 138 -7.89 1.14 13.76
CA MET A 138 -7.28 -0.04 14.37
C MET A 138 -6.95 0.11 15.86
N ALA A 139 -6.95 1.32 16.42
CA ALA A 139 -6.55 1.54 17.81
C ALA A 139 -7.36 0.68 18.80
N PRO A 140 -6.73 0.06 19.82
CA PRO A 140 -5.31 0.12 20.19
C PRO A 140 -4.42 -0.93 19.48
N ARG A 141 -4.97 -1.69 18.52
CA ARG A 141 -4.23 -2.74 17.79
C ARG A 141 -3.09 -2.11 16.97
N PRO A 142 -1.92 -2.76 16.89
CA PRO A 142 -0.77 -2.22 16.18
C PRO A 142 -0.99 -2.17 14.66
N VAL A 143 -0.42 -1.14 14.04
CA VAL A 143 -0.34 -0.96 12.60
C VAL A 143 1.14 -0.87 12.22
N THR A 144 1.58 -1.72 11.29
CA THR A 144 2.91 -1.63 10.69
C THR A 144 2.78 -1.09 9.27
N MET A 145 3.17 0.17 9.08
CA MET A 145 3.24 0.79 7.76
C MET A 145 4.60 0.52 7.13
N ARG A 146 4.61 0.07 5.91
CA ARG A 146 5.83 -0.04 5.12
C ARG A 146 6.06 1.29 4.40
N PHE A 147 7.25 1.89 4.59
CA PHE A 147 7.68 3.02 3.79
C PHE A 147 7.61 2.70 2.30
N SER A 148 7.53 3.71 1.46
CA SER A 148 7.27 3.59 0.02
C SER A 148 8.22 2.61 -0.68
N ASP A 149 7.66 1.66 -1.41
CA ASP A 149 8.40 0.59 -2.09
C ASP A 149 8.10 0.57 -3.59
N PHE A 150 8.04 1.74 -4.19
CA PHE A 150 7.90 1.88 -5.63
C PHE A 150 9.18 1.49 -6.38
N LYS A 151 9.01 0.90 -7.54
CA LYS A 151 10.07 0.83 -8.56
C LYS A 151 10.25 2.21 -9.19
N SER A 152 11.43 2.45 -9.77
CA SER A 152 11.70 3.70 -10.51
C SER A 152 10.64 3.95 -11.60
N SER A 153 10.16 2.91 -12.29
CA SER A 153 9.08 3.05 -13.28
C SER A 153 7.77 3.53 -12.67
N GLU A 154 7.40 3.03 -11.49
CA GLU A 154 6.16 3.42 -10.79
C GLU A 154 6.24 4.86 -10.26
N TYR A 155 7.40 5.26 -9.71
CA TYR A 155 7.62 6.65 -9.33
C TYR A 155 7.64 7.60 -10.52
N ARG A 156 8.14 7.13 -11.66
CA ARG A 156 8.18 7.89 -12.90
C ARG A 156 6.79 8.23 -13.44
N ASP A 157 5.80 7.35 -13.17
CA ASP A 157 4.40 7.54 -13.57
C ASP A 157 3.69 8.60 -12.71
N LEU A 158 4.25 8.97 -11.55
CA LEU A 158 3.75 10.10 -10.78
C LEU A 158 4.11 11.42 -11.48
N LYS A 159 3.25 12.43 -11.36
CA LYS A 159 3.48 13.73 -11.99
C LYS A 159 4.84 14.32 -11.59
N GLY A 160 5.66 14.65 -12.56
CA GLY A 160 7.03 15.15 -12.41
C GLY A 160 8.08 14.07 -12.12
N GLY A 161 7.70 12.78 -12.07
CA GLY A 161 8.63 11.68 -11.78
C GLY A 161 9.64 11.42 -12.89
N ASP A 162 9.29 11.71 -14.13
CA ASP A 162 10.16 11.57 -15.29
C ASP A 162 11.44 12.40 -15.21
N GLU A 163 11.44 13.47 -14.43
CA GLU A 163 12.60 14.34 -14.20
C GLU A 163 13.61 13.73 -13.22
N PHE A 164 13.13 12.95 -12.24
CA PHE A 164 13.95 12.50 -11.10
C PHE A 164 14.30 11.02 -11.16
N GLU A 165 13.54 10.23 -11.88
CA GLU A 165 13.68 8.78 -11.88
C GLU A 165 14.54 8.27 -13.05
N PRO A 166 15.51 7.37 -12.77
CA PRO A 166 16.26 6.70 -13.81
C PRO A 166 15.36 5.82 -14.67
N ASN A 167 15.74 5.65 -15.94
CA ASN A 167 15.08 4.69 -16.80
C ASN A 167 15.63 3.27 -16.50
N GLU A 168 14.99 2.56 -15.59
CA GLU A 168 15.31 1.17 -15.24
C GLU A 168 14.27 0.23 -15.87
N PRO A 169 14.60 -0.43 -16.99
CA PRO A 169 13.66 -1.30 -17.69
C PRO A 169 13.46 -2.60 -16.95
N SER A 170 12.74 -2.77 -15.93
CA SER A 170 12.44 -4.05 -15.26
C SER A 170 13.41 -4.51 -14.18
N ALA A 171 13.74 -3.66 -13.21
CA ALA A 171 14.51 -4.11 -12.08
C ALA A 171 13.61 -4.77 -11.01
N LEU A 172 13.82 -6.06 -10.74
CA LEU A 172 13.22 -6.70 -9.56
C LEU A 172 13.77 -6.11 -8.26
N LEU A 173 15.05 -5.78 -8.24
CA LEU A 173 15.72 -5.14 -7.11
C LEU A 173 15.85 -3.63 -7.32
N GLY A 174 16.53 -3.17 -8.33
CA GLY A 174 16.67 -1.77 -8.72
C GLY A 174 16.97 -0.79 -7.59
N TRP A 175 16.77 0.49 -7.89
CA TRP A 175 16.87 1.57 -6.93
C TRP A 175 15.53 1.75 -6.20
N ARG A 176 15.32 0.97 -5.13
CA ARG A 176 14.07 0.96 -4.34
C ARG A 176 14.33 0.61 -2.87
N GLY A 177 13.43 1.02 -2.01
CA GLY A 177 13.50 0.74 -0.58
C GLY A 177 14.73 1.38 0.08
N ALA A 178 15.38 0.68 1.00
CA ALA A 178 16.48 1.19 1.81
C ALA A 178 17.57 1.91 0.99
N SER A 179 17.98 1.34 -0.16
CA SER A 179 19.02 1.94 -1.01
C SER A 179 18.64 3.32 -1.56
N ARG A 180 17.37 3.59 -1.72
CA ARG A 180 16.83 4.87 -2.15
C ARG A 180 16.86 5.90 -1.01
N TYR A 181 16.49 5.50 0.19
CA TYR A 181 16.28 6.41 1.32
C TYR A 181 17.53 7.13 1.80
N TYR A 182 18.71 6.49 1.70
CA TYR A 182 19.97 7.12 2.05
C TYR A 182 20.73 7.70 0.83
N ASP A 183 20.20 7.55 -0.38
CA ASP A 183 20.79 8.16 -1.56
C ASP A 183 20.63 9.69 -1.49
N PRO A 184 21.73 10.47 -1.70
CA PRO A 184 21.67 11.93 -1.71
C PRO A 184 20.63 12.51 -2.67
N LYS A 185 20.27 11.77 -3.73
CA LYS A 185 19.24 12.19 -4.69
C LYS A 185 17.82 12.09 -4.15
N TYR A 186 17.57 11.26 -3.13
CA TYR A 186 16.21 10.96 -2.66
C TYR A 186 16.01 11.22 -1.15
N ILE A 187 17.07 11.39 -0.38
CA ILE A 187 17.02 11.51 1.08
C ILE A 187 16.03 12.57 1.57
N GLU A 188 15.89 13.70 0.87
CA GLU A 188 14.95 14.76 1.25
C GLU A 188 13.49 14.31 1.09
N ALA A 189 13.20 13.49 0.08
CA ALA A 189 11.88 12.89 -0.07
C ALA A 189 11.58 11.88 1.05
N PHE A 190 12.53 11.03 1.42
CA PHE A 190 12.36 10.09 2.53
C PHE A 190 12.15 10.81 3.88
N LYS A 191 12.77 11.95 4.09
CA LYS A 191 12.53 12.76 5.29
C LYS A 191 11.06 13.20 5.39
N LEU A 192 10.37 13.46 4.28
CA LEU A 192 8.95 13.82 4.30
C LEU A 192 8.08 12.63 4.79
N GLU A 193 8.40 11.40 4.36
CA GLU A 193 7.73 10.20 4.89
C GLU A 193 7.96 10.07 6.40
N CYS A 194 9.19 10.26 6.86
CA CYS A 194 9.51 10.27 8.30
C CYS A 194 8.74 11.36 9.07
N MET A 195 8.62 12.56 8.49
CA MET A 195 7.86 13.66 9.10
C MET A 195 6.36 13.32 9.20
N ALA A 196 5.80 12.67 8.18
CA ALA A 196 4.41 12.20 8.22
C ALA A 196 4.18 11.18 9.34
N VAL A 197 5.07 10.20 9.49
CA VAL A 197 5.01 9.22 10.59
C VAL A 197 5.12 9.92 11.96
N ARG A 198 6.04 10.86 12.10
CA ARG A 198 6.17 11.65 13.32
C ARG A 198 4.91 12.43 13.64
N LYS A 199 4.33 13.10 12.65
CA LYS A 199 3.07 13.84 12.78
C LYS A 199 1.95 12.94 13.32
N VAL A 200 1.78 11.75 12.76
CA VAL A 200 0.77 10.78 13.23
C VAL A 200 1.01 10.37 14.68
N ARG A 201 2.25 10.12 15.06
CA ARG A 201 2.58 9.65 16.40
C ARG A 201 2.56 10.74 17.46
N GLU A 202 2.98 11.95 17.12
CA GLU A 202 3.16 13.05 18.09
C GLU A 202 2.00 14.03 18.08
N GLU A 203 1.54 14.48 16.92
CA GLU A 203 0.47 15.47 16.82
C GLU A 203 -0.91 14.81 16.94
N PHE A 204 -1.13 13.68 16.26
CA PHE A 204 -2.41 12.94 16.37
C PHE A 204 -2.43 11.96 17.56
N GLY A 205 -1.30 11.72 18.23
CA GLY A 205 -1.21 10.89 19.43
C GLY A 205 -1.36 9.37 19.18
N LEU A 206 -1.31 8.93 17.94
CA LEU A 206 -1.54 7.53 17.55
C LEU A 206 -0.26 6.70 17.70
N LYS A 207 -0.01 6.21 18.91
CA LYS A 207 1.21 5.45 19.25
C LYS A 207 1.20 4.00 18.78
N ASN A 208 0.09 3.50 18.26
CA ASN A 208 -0.03 2.15 17.69
C ASN A 208 0.63 2.01 16.30
N LEU A 209 1.14 3.09 15.71
CA LEU A 209 1.89 3.09 14.44
C LEU A 209 3.32 2.60 14.64
N ASN A 210 3.72 1.61 13.87
CA ASN A 210 5.08 1.12 13.66
C ASN A 210 5.44 1.21 12.18
N VAL A 211 6.70 1.04 11.82
CA VAL A 211 7.16 1.11 10.44
C VAL A 211 7.97 -0.10 10.00
N MET A 212 8.04 -0.31 8.69
CA MET A 212 8.86 -1.32 8.04
C MET A 212 9.70 -0.66 6.94
N ILE A 213 10.99 -1.00 6.89
CA ILE A 213 11.92 -0.55 5.85
C ILE A 213 11.96 -1.63 4.76
N PRO A 214 11.42 -1.35 3.55
CA PRO A 214 11.46 -2.32 2.46
C PRO A 214 12.87 -2.49 1.90
N PHE A 215 13.17 -3.69 1.40
CA PHE A 215 14.43 -4.02 0.71
C PHE A 215 15.71 -3.57 1.45
N CYS A 216 15.74 -3.75 2.75
CA CYS A 216 16.96 -3.61 3.53
C CYS A 216 17.84 -4.87 3.33
N ARG A 217 18.93 -4.74 2.58
CA ARG A 217 19.72 -5.88 2.07
C ARG A 217 20.86 -6.28 3.01
N ASN A 218 21.35 -5.33 3.79
CA ASN A 218 22.47 -5.54 4.70
C ASN A 218 22.38 -4.61 5.94
N VAL A 219 23.29 -4.82 6.88
CA VAL A 219 23.30 -4.08 8.16
C VAL A 219 23.60 -2.59 7.94
N GLU A 220 24.52 -2.27 7.03
CA GLU A 220 24.92 -0.88 6.79
C GLU A 220 23.76 -0.06 6.20
N GLU A 221 22.92 -0.65 5.33
CA GLU A 221 21.70 0.01 4.84
C GLU A 221 20.74 0.30 6.01
N CYS A 222 20.52 -0.69 6.88
CA CYS A 222 19.69 -0.52 8.08
C CYS A 222 20.19 0.62 8.97
N GLU A 223 21.49 0.67 9.25
CA GLU A 223 22.11 1.70 10.07
C GLU A 223 21.95 3.10 9.44
N LYS A 224 22.19 3.23 8.13
CA LYS A 224 22.00 4.50 7.42
C LYS A 224 20.57 5.00 7.47
N VAL A 225 19.61 4.12 7.16
CA VAL A 225 18.19 4.50 7.15
C VAL A 225 17.69 4.83 8.55
N THR A 226 18.01 4.01 9.56
CA THR A 226 17.59 4.26 10.94
C THR A 226 18.22 5.52 11.53
N LYS A 227 19.44 5.88 11.09
CA LYS A 227 20.04 7.16 11.45
C LYS A 227 19.25 8.35 10.89
N ILE A 228 18.87 8.31 9.62
CA ILE A 228 18.03 9.36 9.00
C ILE A 228 16.68 9.47 9.72
N MET A 229 16.07 8.33 10.04
CA MET A 229 14.83 8.31 10.82
C MET A 229 15.02 8.97 12.20
N ALA A 230 16.13 8.66 12.90
CA ALA A 230 16.44 9.25 14.19
C ALA A 230 16.66 10.78 14.11
N ASP A 231 17.36 11.24 13.05
CA ASP A 231 17.55 12.67 12.76
C ASP A 231 16.20 13.38 12.49
N CYS A 232 15.20 12.66 12.02
CA CYS A 232 13.81 13.14 11.87
C CYS A 232 12.95 12.97 13.15
N GLY A 233 13.51 12.49 14.26
CA GLY A 233 12.81 12.28 15.53
C GLY A 233 12.17 10.90 15.69
N LEU A 234 12.44 9.95 14.79
CA LEU A 234 11.91 8.58 14.82
C LEU A 234 12.97 7.58 15.26
N SER A 235 13.14 7.42 16.57
CA SER A 235 14.08 6.45 17.12
C SER A 235 13.38 5.15 17.53
N ARG A 236 13.95 4.03 17.10
CA ARG A 236 13.51 2.69 17.52
C ARG A 236 13.55 2.58 19.04
N GLY A 237 12.49 2.07 19.62
CA GLY A 237 12.38 1.95 21.07
C GLY A 237 11.29 0.97 21.49
N LYS A 238 10.93 1.04 22.77
CA LYS A 238 9.91 0.18 23.36
C LYS A 238 8.53 0.43 22.73
N ASP A 239 8.21 1.68 22.42
CA ASP A 239 6.91 2.12 21.93
C ASP A 239 6.89 2.38 20.41
N PHE A 240 8.01 2.19 19.73
CA PHE A 240 8.14 2.35 18.29
C PHE A 240 9.04 1.26 17.71
N LYS A 241 8.45 0.39 16.94
CA LYS A 241 9.16 -0.72 16.28
C LYS A 241 9.49 -0.37 14.85
N VAL A 242 10.67 -0.79 14.42
CA VAL A 242 11.15 -0.70 13.05
C VAL A 242 11.48 -2.13 12.62
N TRP A 243 10.83 -2.58 11.57
CA TRP A 243 10.97 -3.91 10.98
C TRP A 243 11.82 -3.86 9.73
#